data_1f13601604960a273f6a1cbe55436a02
#
_entry.id   1f13601604960a273f6a1cbe55436a02
#
_cell.length_a   1.000
_cell.length_b   1.000
_cell.length_c   1.000
_cell.angle_alpha   90.00
_cell.angle_beta   90.00
_cell.angle_gamma   90.00
#
_symmetry.space_group_name_H-M   'P 1'
#
loop_
_entity.id
_entity.type
_entity.pdbx_description
1 polymer ?
#
loop_
_entity_poly.entity_id
_entity_poly.type
_entity_poly.pdbx_seq_one_letter_code
_entity_poly.pdbx_strand_id
1 'polypeptide(L)'
;MGPGKSGKSTYANLAHALVGDENAMISSLEHLEKNRFETANLYKKKLLLFNDVERYGGSVSVLKAITGRDLIRNERKFQSGSHKPFKFNGLVMITANEPIQTTDPTSGLARRRLTIPFDRPFKGSAAEQKTLIDMDDNGNPFGIFASMLPGLVNWLLDMPEGEMREYLMETSAKVPFFARHHREQILKSNQIMDWMEHCLVFAPGVSASIGLAKYAAQGSSNTYAHADSWLYASYCEFTRSSNSNLLGRSRFETLLMDVCVHQLNLNVYKKKETRGLRVINVSCRTSDPMYKDYPSIVEVGLNKEKWKEQYGDVLENKKDETIDIQEEHF
;
A
#
# COMPACT_ATOMS: atom_id res chain seq x y z
N MET A 1 -7.16 10.33 -3.69
CA MET A 1 -8.23 9.31 -3.67
C MET A 1 -9.44 9.87 -2.90
N GLY A 2 -10.67 9.52 -3.28
CA GLY A 2 -11.89 10.03 -2.62
C GLY A 2 -13.09 10.07 -3.57
N PRO A 3 -14.26 10.52 -3.08
CA PRO A 3 -15.50 10.55 -3.87
C PRO A 3 -15.41 11.45 -5.10
N GLY A 4 -16.37 11.31 -6.01
CA GLY A 4 -16.52 12.23 -7.14
C GLY A 4 -16.66 13.68 -6.69
N LYS A 5 -16.29 14.64 -7.55
CA LYS A 5 -16.36 16.09 -7.29
C LYS A 5 -15.57 16.58 -6.07
N SER A 6 -14.50 15.91 -5.68
CA SER A 6 -13.66 16.29 -4.54
C SER A 6 -12.36 17.03 -4.91
N GLY A 7 -12.13 17.31 -6.21
CA GLY A 7 -10.97 18.06 -6.69
C GLY A 7 -9.76 17.20 -7.08
N LYS A 8 -9.89 15.87 -7.14
CA LYS A 8 -8.80 14.95 -7.53
C LYS A 8 -8.24 15.27 -8.92
N SER A 9 -9.13 15.38 -9.92
CA SER A 9 -8.75 15.68 -11.30
C SER A 9 -8.12 17.07 -11.41
N THR A 10 -8.65 18.06 -10.69
CA THR A 10 -8.06 19.41 -10.61
C THR A 10 -6.63 19.36 -10.07
N TYR A 11 -6.37 18.54 -9.04
CA TYR A 11 -5.02 18.37 -8.49
C TYR A 11 -4.08 17.65 -9.47
N ALA A 12 -4.59 16.65 -10.21
CA ALA A 12 -3.82 15.99 -11.26
C ALA A 12 -3.49 16.94 -12.41
N ASN A 13 -4.46 17.76 -12.84
CA ASN A 13 -4.25 18.78 -13.86
C ASN A 13 -3.25 19.85 -13.42
N LEU A 14 -3.24 20.22 -12.14
CA LEU A 14 -2.22 21.11 -11.59
C LEU A 14 -0.82 20.51 -11.71
N ALA A 15 -0.65 19.23 -11.35
CA ALA A 15 0.63 18.55 -11.51
C ALA A 15 1.05 18.44 -12.98
N HIS A 16 0.10 18.18 -13.88
CA HIS A 16 0.32 18.17 -15.33
C HIS A 16 0.78 19.53 -15.83
N ALA A 17 0.07 20.58 -15.46
CA ALA A 17 0.41 21.96 -15.84
C ALA A 17 1.79 22.42 -15.34
N LEU A 18 2.19 21.99 -14.13
CA LEU A 18 3.50 22.32 -13.56
C LEU A 18 4.66 21.67 -14.32
N VAL A 19 4.49 20.44 -14.82
CA VAL A 19 5.56 19.75 -15.56
C VAL A 19 5.52 20.07 -17.06
N GLY A 20 4.38 20.50 -17.58
CA GLY A 20 4.11 20.76 -18.99
C GLY A 20 3.73 19.47 -19.76
N ASP A 21 2.92 19.61 -20.79
CA ASP A 21 2.36 18.50 -21.56
C ASP A 21 3.45 17.61 -22.19
N GLU A 22 4.49 18.23 -22.74
CA GLU A 22 5.61 17.49 -23.34
C GLU A 22 6.32 16.55 -22.35
N ASN A 23 6.26 16.83 -21.06
CA ASN A 23 6.90 16.05 -20.01
C ASN A 23 5.94 15.08 -19.31
N ALA A 24 4.67 15.11 -19.63
CA ALA A 24 3.66 14.22 -19.08
C ALA A 24 3.33 13.06 -20.05
N MET A 25 2.83 11.98 -19.50
CA MET A 25 2.19 10.89 -20.22
C MET A 25 0.92 10.51 -19.48
N ILE A 26 -0.18 10.43 -20.18
CA ILE A 26 -1.46 9.93 -19.66
C ILE A 26 -1.70 8.54 -20.23
N SER A 27 -2.03 7.58 -19.39
CA SER A 27 -2.30 6.20 -19.78
C SER A 27 -3.34 5.54 -18.86
N SER A 28 -3.63 4.27 -19.09
CA SER A 28 -4.38 3.42 -18.16
C SER A 28 -3.48 2.33 -17.58
N LEU A 29 -3.78 1.86 -16.36
CA LEU A 29 -3.06 0.75 -15.75
C LEU A 29 -3.12 -0.51 -16.59
N GLU A 30 -4.25 -0.76 -17.22
CA GLU A 30 -4.43 -1.91 -18.09
C GLU A 30 -3.53 -1.82 -19.35
N HIS A 31 -3.46 -0.66 -19.98
CA HIS A 31 -2.60 -0.43 -21.14
C HIS A 31 -1.12 -0.58 -20.76
N LEU A 32 -0.71 0.02 -19.63
CA LEU A 32 0.66 -0.08 -19.16
C LEU A 32 1.09 -1.52 -18.90
N GLU A 33 0.23 -2.33 -18.27
CA GLU A 33 0.58 -3.71 -17.88
C GLU A 33 0.49 -4.71 -19.04
N LYS A 34 -0.41 -4.47 -20.03
CA LYS A 34 -0.63 -5.41 -21.14
C LYS A 34 0.10 -5.06 -22.42
N ASN A 35 0.39 -3.79 -22.66
CA ASN A 35 1.03 -3.33 -23.90
C ASN A 35 2.52 -3.06 -23.70
N ARG A 36 3.37 -3.97 -24.18
CA ARG A 36 4.82 -3.85 -24.08
C ARG A 36 5.42 -2.59 -24.73
N PHE A 37 4.70 -1.96 -25.66
CA PHE A 37 5.17 -0.74 -26.34
C PHE A 37 4.83 0.53 -25.54
N GLU A 38 3.91 0.43 -24.58
CA GLU A 38 3.46 1.58 -23.80
C GLU A 38 4.57 2.18 -22.96
N THR A 39 5.44 1.33 -22.43
CA THR A 39 6.58 1.76 -21.61
C THR A 39 7.58 2.63 -22.38
N ALA A 40 7.68 2.49 -23.70
CA ALA A 40 8.56 3.33 -24.52
C ALA A 40 8.15 4.81 -24.52
N ASN A 41 6.84 5.11 -24.34
CA ASN A 41 6.32 6.47 -24.27
C ASN A 41 6.73 7.20 -22.98
N LEU A 42 7.20 6.47 -21.96
CA LEU A 42 7.74 7.05 -20.72
C LEU A 42 9.15 7.63 -20.88
N TYR A 43 9.81 7.33 -21.99
CA TYR A 43 11.20 7.80 -22.19
C TYR A 43 11.25 9.34 -22.16
N LYS A 44 12.07 9.88 -21.26
CA LYS A 44 12.24 11.32 -20.95
C LYS A 44 11.02 12.00 -20.31
N LYS A 45 9.92 11.31 -20.05
CA LYS A 45 8.79 11.90 -19.30
C LYS A 45 9.12 12.08 -17.84
N LYS A 46 8.46 13.06 -17.19
CA LYS A 46 8.60 13.43 -15.78
C LYS A 46 7.37 13.09 -14.96
N LEU A 47 6.23 12.92 -15.62
CA LEU A 47 4.96 12.60 -14.97
C LEU A 47 4.25 11.49 -15.77
N LEU A 48 3.79 10.48 -15.06
CA LEU A 48 2.86 9.47 -15.57
C LEU A 48 1.55 9.59 -14.81
N LEU A 49 0.47 9.90 -15.52
CA LEU A 49 -0.87 10.07 -14.98
C LEU A 49 -1.77 8.89 -15.35
N PHE A 50 -2.49 8.38 -14.36
CA PHE A 50 -3.62 7.49 -14.53
C PHE A 50 -4.87 8.17 -13.96
N ASN A 51 -5.74 8.62 -14.83
CA ASN A 51 -6.95 9.33 -14.45
C ASN A 51 -8.10 8.35 -14.21
N ASP A 52 -8.87 8.62 -13.14
CA ASP A 52 -10.11 7.93 -12.77
C ASP A 52 -10.00 6.39 -12.86
N VAL A 53 -8.97 5.88 -12.21
CA VAL A 53 -8.80 4.43 -12.09
C VAL A 53 -9.94 3.87 -11.24
N GLU A 54 -10.82 3.11 -11.88
CA GLU A 54 -11.84 2.30 -11.22
C GLU A 54 -11.19 1.08 -10.55
N ARG A 55 -12.01 0.13 -10.07
CA ARG A 55 -11.52 -1.12 -9.49
C ARG A 55 -10.52 -1.82 -10.41
N TYR A 56 -9.24 -1.64 -10.16
CA TYR A 56 -8.21 -2.37 -10.88
C TYR A 56 -7.76 -3.57 -10.04
N GLY A 57 -8.04 -4.78 -10.54
CA GLY A 57 -7.67 -6.05 -9.91
C GLY A 57 -6.60 -6.83 -10.69
N GLY A 58 -5.85 -6.17 -11.57
CA GLY A 58 -4.85 -6.80 -12.43
C GLY A 58 -3.44 -6.83 -11.83
N SER A 59 -2.48 -7.26 -12.65
CA SER A 59 -1.05 -7.19 -12.35
C SER A 59 -0.58 -5.74 -12.21
N VAL A 60 0.42 -5.52 -11.38
CA VAL A 60 1.11 -4.23 -11.20
C VAL A 60 2.63 -4.39 -11.33
N SER A 61 3.05 -5.38 -12.10
CA SER A 61 4.47 -5.71 -12.26
C SER A 61 5.26 -4.60 -12.94
N VAL A 62 4.71 -4.03 -14.02
CA VAL A 62 5.32 -2.90 -14.73
C VAL A 62 5.31 -1.64 -13.89
N LEU A 63 4.20 -1.36 -13.20
CA LEU A 63 4.11 -0.24 -12.26
C LEU A 63 5.15 -0.35 -11.13
N LYS A 64 5.38 -1.57 -10.61
CA LYS A 64 6.43 -1.83 -9.60
C LYS A 64 7.82 -1.59 -10.15
N ALA A 65 8.10 -2.03 -11.38
CA ALA A 65 9.38 -1.79 -12.04
C ALA A 65 9.63 -0.28 -12.24
N ILE A 66 8.62 0.46 -12.73
CA ILE A 66 8.69 1.91 -12.92
C ILE A 66 8.97 2.63 -11.60
N THR A 67 8.21 2.33 -10.55
CA THR A 67 8.34 2.97 -9.24
C THR A 67 9.56 2.46 -8.45
N GLY A 68 10.10 1.29 -8.81
CA GLY A 68 11.34 0.72 -8.29
C GLY A 68 12.61 1.26 -8.95
N ARG A 69 12.48 2.07 -10.01
CA ARG A 69 13.58 2.54 -10.86
C ARG A 69 14.35 1.39 -11.52
N ASP A 70 13.65 0.30 -11.85
CA ASP A 70 14.22 -0.79 -12.61
C ASP A 70 14.46 -0.35 -14.07
N LEU A 71 15.33 -1.08 -14.77
CA LEU A 71 15.55 -0.86 -16.20
C LEU A 71 14.30 -1.30 -16.99
N ILE A 72 13.72 -0.38 -17.73
CA ILE A 72 12.52 -0.56 -18.54
C ILE A 72 12.92 -0.72 -19.99
N ARG A 73 12.32 -1.69 -20.68
CA ARG A 73 12.55 -1.89 -22.11
C ARG A 73 11.95 -0.73 -22.91
N ASN A 74 12.69 -0.28 -23.92
CA ASN A 74 12.27 0.76 -24.85
C ASN A 74 11.97 0.11 -26.22
N GLU A 75 10.83 -0.57 -26.31
CA GLU A 75 10.41 -1.25 -27.54
C GLU A 75 9.42 -0.37 -28.30
N ARG A 76 9.74 -0.09 -29.58
CA ARG A 76 8.87 0.70 -30.46
C ARG A 76 8.36 -0.15 -31.61
N LYS A 77 7.08 0.04 -31.97
CA LYS A 77 6.47 -0.61 -33.15
C LYS A 77 7.18 -0.19 -34.43
N PHE A 78 7.44 -1.13 -35.32
CA PHE A 78 8.01 -0.88 -36.65
C PHE A 78 9.40 -0.23 -36.69
N GLN A 79 10.14 -0.22 -35.59
CA GLN A 79 11.54 0.20 -35.57
C GLN A 79 12.43 -1.04 -35.37
N SER A 80 13.18 -1.42 -36.40
CA SER A 80 14.23 -2.43 -36.31
C SER A 80 15.45 -1.81 -35.64
N GLY A 81 15.60 -2.06 -34.33
CA GLY A 81 16.71 -1.63 -33.51
C GLY A 81 16.32 -1.65 -32.04
N SER A 82 17.13 -2.27 -31.19
CA SER A 82 16.89 -2.23 -29.74
C SER A 82 17.31 -0.86 -29.23
N HIS A 83 16.31 -0.04 -28.87
CA HIS A 83 16.60 1.16 -28.09
C HIS A 83 17.10 0.76 -26.70
N LYS A 84 18.11 1.50 -26.19
CA LYS A 84 18.68 1.22 -24.86
C LYS A 84 17.59 1.25 -23.80
N PRO A 85 17.56 0.27 -22.88
CA PRO A 85 16.70 0.33 -21.72
C PRO A 85 16.98 1.62 -20.93
N PHE A 86 15.95 2.13 -20.25
CA PHE A 86 16.06 3.35 -19.46
C PHE A 86 15.42 3.18 -18.09
N LYS A 87 15.72 4.08 -17.16
CA LYS A 87 15.04 4.21 -15.87
C LYS A 87 14.08 5.39 -15.93
N PHE A 88 12.87 5.18 -15.45
CA PHE A 88 11.92 6.29 -15.29
C PHE A 88 12.26 7.07 -14.01
N ASN A 89 12.54 8.34 -14.16
CA ASN A 89 12.88 9.25 -13.06
C ASN A 89 11.80 10.32 -12.86
N GLY A 90 10.55 9.96 -13.11
CA GLY A 90 9.41 10.82 -12.94
C GLY A 90 8.52 10.42 -11.77
N LEU A 91 7.48 11.19 -11.57
CA LEU A 91 6.40 10.92 -10.62
C LEU A 91 5.32 10.08 -11.31
N VAL A 92 4.79 9.08 -10.62
CA VAL A 92 3.56 8.39 -11.01
C VAL A 92 2.42 8.91 -10.15
N MET A 93 1.37 9.41 -10.78
CA MET A 93 0.17 9.90 -10.10
C MET A 93 -1.06 9.12 -10.57
N ILE A 94 -1.88 8.71 -9.63
CA ILE A 94 -3.08 7.93 -9.90
C ILE A 94 -4.26 8.61 -9.21
N THR A 95 -5.28 9.00 -9.95
CA THR A 95 -6.56 9.42 -9.38
C THR A 95 -7.51 8.22 -9.34
N ALA A 96 -8.17 8.02 -8.20
CA ALA A 96 -9.10 6.92 -8.01
C ALA A 96 -10.17 7.29 -6.99
N ASN A 97 -11.35 6.69 -7.11
CA ASN A 97 -12.42 6.83 -6.12
C ASN A 97 -12.25 5.85 -4.96
N GLU A 98 -11.69 4.68 -5.25
CA GLU A 98 -11.45 3.59 -4.30
C GLU A 98 -9.97 3.18 -4.29
N PRO A 99 -9.49 2.50 -3.24
CA PRO A 99 -8.15 1.93 -3.22
C PRO A 99 -7.95 0.95 -4.38
N ILE A 100 -6.79 1.04 -5.04
CA ILE A 100 -6.41 0.07 -6.07
C ILE A 100 -6.26 -1.29 -5.40
N GLN A 101 -7.10 -2.23 -5.79
CA GLN A 101 -7.00 -3.64 -5.40
C GLN A 101 -6.10 -4.33 -6.41
N THR A 102 -4.97 -4.85 -5.97
CA THR A 102 -4.04 -5.56 -6.85
C THR A 102 -3.99 -7.04 -6.53
N THR A 103 -3.66 -7.87 -7.52
CA THR A 103 -3.38 -9.30 -7.29
C THR A 103 -2.05 -9.51 -6.56
N ASP A 104 -1.28 -8.45 -6.38
CA ASP A 104 0.00 -8.48 -5.66
C ASP A 104 -0.21 -8.13 -4.18
N PRO A 105 -0.17 -9.11 -3.30
CA PRO A 105 -0.37 -8.91 -1.87
C PRO A 105 0.90 -8.44 -1.15
N THR A 106 2.02 -8.26 -1.88
CA THR A 106 3.28 -7.87 -1.27
C THR A 106 3.31 -6.38 -0.92
N SER A 107 4.09 -6.03 0.09
CA SER A 107 4.31 -4.63 0.54
C SER A 107 4.96 -3.72 -0.51
N GLY A 108 5.42 -4.30 -1.63
CA GLY A 108 6.24 -3.59 -2.62
C GLY A 108 5.62 -2.32 -3.19
N LEU A 109 4.32 -2.34 -3.53
CA LEU A 109 3.60 -1.15 -4.01
C LEU A 109 3.15 -0.27 -2.84
N ALA A 110 2.69 -0.88 -1.74
CA ALA A 110 2.20 -0.13 -0.57
C ALA A 110 3.27 0.80 0.01
N ARG A 111 4.52 0.34 0.13
CA ARG A 111 5.66 1.13 0.62
C ARG A 111 6.05 2.32 -0.26
N ARG A 112 5.72 2.26 -1.55
CA ARG A 112 6.07 3.27 -2.56
C ARG A 112 4.93 4.25 -2.83
N ARG A 113 3.78 4.05 -2.19
CA ARG A 113 2.57 4.81 -2.41
C ARG A 113 2.35 5.82 -1.29
N LEU A 114 2.28 7.08 -1.66
CA LEU A 114 1.70 8.12 -0.83
C LEU A 114 0.26 8.37 -1.28
N THR A 115 -0.69 8.21 -0.39
CA THR A 115 -2.10 8.46 -0.74
C THR A 115 -2.55 9.79 -0.16
N ILE A 116 -2.98 10.68 -1.04
CA ILE A 116 -3.57 11.97 -0.69
C ILE A 116 -5.09 11.79 -0.68
N PRO A 117 -5.77 11.90 0.49
CA PRO A 117 -7.21 11.78 0.58
C PRO A 117 -7.89 13.08 0.14
N PHE A 118 -8.98 12.94 -0.61
CA PHE A 118 -9.89 13.99 -1.05
C PHE A 118 -11.29 13.60 -0.60
N ASP A 119 -11.57 13.71 0.69
CA ASP A 119 -12.77 13.17 1.34
C ASP A 119 -13.97 14.12 1.34
N ARG A 120 -13.77 15.37 0.91
CA ARG A 120 -14.80 16.40 0.89
C ARG A 120 -15.27 16.71 -0.53
N PRO A 121 -16.47 16.23 -0.93
CA PRO A 121 -17.04 16.64 -2.21
C PRO A 121 -17.46 18.12 -2.17
N PHE A 122 -17.16 18.85 -3.21
CA PHE A 122 -17.65 20.22 -3.38
C PHE A 122 -19.15 20.24 -3.68
N LYS A 123 -19.87 21.07 -2.95
CA LYS A 123 -21.29 21.32 -3.17
C LYS A 123 -21.44 22.51 -4.14
N GLY A 124 -22.50 22.53 -4.89
CA GLY A 124 -22.81 23.57 -5.86
C GLY A 124 -23.20 22.99 -7.23
N SER A 125 -23.90 23.77 -8.02
CA SER A 125 -24.24 23.42 -9.41
C SER A 125 -23.00 23.52 -10.31
N ALA A 126 -23.04 22.81 -11.44
CA ALA A 126 -21.96 22.92 -12.44
C ALA A 126 -21.74 24.34 -12.96
N ALA A 127 -22.80 25.17 -12.97
CA ALA A 127 -22.73 26.57 -13.37
C ALA A 127 -22.00 27.47 -12.35
N GLU A 128 -21.93 27.08 -11.10
CA GLU A 128 -21.25 27.82 -10.02
C GLU A 128 -19.77 27.40 -9.86
N GLN A 129 -19.39 26.27 -10.46
CA GLN A 129 -18.02 25.76 -10.38
C GLN A 129 -17.13 26.49 -11.39
N LYS A 130 -16.06 27.10 -10.91
CA LYS A 130 -15.04 27.74 -11.73
C LYS A 130 -13.94 26.72 -12.07
N THR A 131 -13.47 26.74 -13.30
CA THR A 131 -12.27 25.98 -13.69
C THR A 131 -11.06 26.58 -13.01
N LEU A 132 -10.50 25.85 -12.04
CA LEU A 132 -9.29 26.29 -11.34
C LEU A 132 -8.04 26.11 -12.20
N ILE A 133 -7.87 24.92 -12.76
CA ILE A 133 -6.79 24.57 -13.68
C ILE A 133 -7.21 23.40 -14.56
N ASP A 134 -6.97 23.48 -15.85
CA ASP A 134 -7.14 22.40 -16.80
C ASP A 134 -6.16 22.59 -17.96
N MET A 135 -6.09 21.62 -18.89
CA MET A 135 -5.25 21.67 -20.08
C MET A 135 -6.16 21.76 -21.32
N ASP A 136 -5.83 22.67 -22.24
CA ASP A 136 -6.52 22.75 -23.53
C ASP A 136 -6.05 21.65 -24.50
N ASP A 137 -6.70 21.55 -25.67
CA ASP A 137 -6.35 20.56 -26.70
C ASP A 137 -4.93 20.75 -27.28
N ASN A 138 -4.30 21.88 -27.04
CA ASN A 138 -2.92 22.19 -27.46
C ASN A 138 -1.90 21.94 -26.33
N GLY A 139 -2.35 21.44 -25.19
CA GLY A 139 -1.48 21.19 -24.02
C GLY A 139 -1.12 22.47 -23.24
N ASN A 140 -1.88 23.57 -23.39
CA ASN A 140 -1.66 24.78 -22.60
C ASN A 140 -2.55 24.79 -21.36
N PRO A 141 -2.02 25.18 -20.19
CA PRO A 141 -2.82 25.31 -18.98
C PRO A 141 -3.75 26.52 -19.07
N PHE A 142 -5.00 26.32 -18.68
CA PHE A 142 -6.00 27.39 -18.55
C PHE A 142 -6.76 27.31 -17.23
N GLY A 143 -7.49 28.35 -16.86
CA GLY A 143 -8.22 28.48 -15.62
C GLY A 143 -7.60 29.51 -14.67
N ILE A 144 -8.19 29.63 -13.47
CA ILE A 144 -7.82 30.70 -12.52
C ILE A 144 -6.34 30.60 -12.11
N PHE A 145 -5.82 29.38 -11.92
CA PHE A 145 -4.45 29.16 -11.46
C PHE A 145 -3.40 29.21 -12.58
N ALA A 146 -3.80 29.22 -13.85
CA ALA A 146 -2.85 29.20 -14.96
C ALA A 146 -1.84 30.36 -14.89
N SER A 147 -2.30 31.57 -14.58
CA SER A 147 -1.42 32.73 -14.42
C SER A 147 -0.55 32.70 -13.16
N MET A 148 -0.89 31.85 -12.20
CA MET A 148 -0.18 31.74 -10.91
C MET A 148 0.91 30.66 -10.92
N LEU A 149 0.94 29.80 -11.97
CA LEU A 149 1.90 28.69 -12.05
C LEU A 149 3.36 29.11 -11.87
N PRO A 150 3.85 30.22 -12.48
CA PRO A 150 5.24 30.63 -12.28
C PRO A 150 5.58 30.94 -10.82
N GLY A 151 4.66 31.60 -10.09
CA GLY A 151 4.83 31.86 -8.66
C GLY A 151 4.84 30.59 -7.83
N LEU A 152 3.98 29.62 -8.15
CA LEU A 152 3.97 28.32 -7.48
C LEU A 152 5.25 27.52 -7.75
N VAL A 153 5.76 27.55 -8.98
CA VAL A 153 7.05 26.89 -9.31
C VAL A 153 8.19 27.49 -8.50
N ASN A 154 8.29 28.81 -8.44
CA ASN A 154 9.31 29.47 -7.65
C ASN A 154 9.23 29.10 -6.17
N TRP A 155 8.02 29.12 -5.60
CA TRP A 155 7.80 28.70 -4.21
C TRP A 155 8.22 27.27 -3.94
N LEU A 156 7.93 26.33 -4.88
CA LEU A 156 8.33 24.94 -4.77
C LEU A 156 9.86 24.76 -4.88
N LEU A 157 10.52 25.54 -5.74
CA LEU A 157 11.98 25.50 -5.91
C LEU A 157 12.73 26.10 -4.71
N ASP A 158 12.11 27.04 -4.00
CA ASP A 158 12.66 27.63 -2.79
C ASP A 158 12.58 26.73 -1.55
N MET A 159 11.80 25.63 -1.63
CA MET A 159 11.68 24.69 -0.52
C MET A 159 12.99 23.92 -0.30
N PRO A 160 13.56 23.93 0.91
CA PRO A 160 14.79 23.20 1.22
C PRO A 160 14.64 21.68 0.95
N GLU A 161 15.64 21.07 0.32
CA GLU A 161 15.59 19.63 -0.02
C GLU A 161 15.37 18.76 1.22
N GLY A 162 15.93 19.13 2.37
CA GLY A 162 15.74 18.41 3.63
C GLY A 162 14.28 18.41 4.07
N GLU A 163 13.61 19.57 4.02
CA GLU A 163 12.20 19.72 4.36
C GLU A 163 11.29 18.93 3.39
N MET A 164 11.55 19.03 2.09
CA MET A 164 10.84 18.25 1.08
C MET A 164 10.97 16.73 1.35
N ARG A 165 12.18 16.28 1.67
CA ARG A 165 12.43 14.86 1.98
C ARG A 165 11.69 14.41 3.23
N GLU A 166 11.65 15.20 4.29
CA GLU A 166 10.88 14.91 5.50
C GLU A 166 9.38 14.79 5.22
N TYR A 167 8.78 15.72 4.46
CA TYR A 167 7.37 15.62 4.07
C TYR A 167 7.06 14.35 3.26
N LEU A 168 7.98 13.91 2.41
CA LEU A 168 7.78 12.72 1.58
C LEU A 168 7.99 11.40 2.36
N MET A 169 8.97 11.35 3.24
CA MET A 169 9.34 10.13 3.96
C MET A 169 8.57 9.95 5.27
N GLU A 170 8.22 11.06 5.91
CA GLU A 170 7.55 11.08 7.22
C GLU A 170 6.15 11.74 7.14
N THR A 171 5.49 11.66 6.00
CA THR A 171 4.21 12.33 5.72
C THR A 171 3.18 12.11 6.84
N SER A 172 3.04 10.87 7.33
CA SER A 172 2.07 10.55 8.37
C SER A 172 2.43 11.16 9.74
N ALA A 173 3.71 11.36 10.03
CA ALA A 173 4.16 12.01 11.26
C ALA A 173 4.00 13.54 11.17
N LYS A 174 4.36 14.13 10.03
CA LYS A 174 4.30 15.57 9.80
C LYS A 174 2.87 16.10 9.57
N VAL A 175 1.99 15.29 9.02
CA VAL A 175 0.61 15.68 8.69
C VAL A 175 -0.37 14.66 9.30
N PRO A 176 -0.93 14.91 10.50
CA PRO A 176 -1.79 13.96 11.22
C PRO A 176 -3.02 13.48 10.44
N PHE A 177 -3.51 14.30 9.51
CA PHE A 177 -4.60 13.93 8.61
C PHE A 177 -4.26 12.69 7.75
N PHE A 178 -3.01 12.56 7.30
CA PHE A 178 -2.58 11.40 6.52
C PHE A 178 -2.45 10.14 7.36
N ALA A 179 -2.08 10.22 8.64
CA ALA A 179 -1.93 9.07 9.51
C ALA A 179 -3.22 8.25 9.62
N ARG A 180 -4.34 8.95 9.86
CA ARG A 180 -5.67 8.31 9.94
C ARG A 180 -6.07 7.64 8.62
N HIS A 181 -5.95 8.37 7.50
CA HIS A 181 -6.31 7.84 6.19
C HIS A 181 -5.38 6.71 5.73
N HIS A 182 -4.11 6.76 6.06
CA HIS A 182 -3.16 5.68 5.77
C HIS A 182 -3.59 4.37 6.44
N ARG A 183 -3.97 4.42 7.73
CA ARG A 183 -4.49 3.27 8.45
C ARG A 183 -5.74 2.69 7.79
N GLU A 184 -6.75 3.53 7.54
CA GLU A 184 -8.00 3.09 6.90
C GLU A 184 -7.76 2.43 5.54
N GLN A 185 -6.82 2.96 4.76
CA GLN A 185 -6.52 2.42 3.44
C GLN A 185 -5.76 1.11 3.47
N ILE A 186 -4.82 0.96 4.40
CA ILE A 186 -4.11 -0.29 4.60
C ILE A 186 -5.11 -1.40 4.95
N LEU A 187 -6.03 -1.14 5.87
CA LEU A 187 -7.08 -2.08 6.25
C LEU A 187 -7.98 -2.45 5.06
N LYS A 188 -8.44 -1.46 4.29
CA LYS A 188 -9.32 -1.68 3.12
C LYS A 188 -8.64 -2.35 1.93
N SER A 189 -7.33 -2.19 1.79
CA SER A 189 -6.57 -2.72 0.63
C SER A 189 -5.95 -4.09 0.87
N ASN A 190 -5.91 -4.56 2.10
CA ASN A 190 -5.23 -5.80 2.47
C ASN A 190 -6.11 -6.66 3.39
N GLN A 191 -6.70 -7.71 2.82
CA GLN A 191 -7.56 -8.65 3.54
C GLN A 191 -6.90 -9.30 4.76
N ILE A 192 -5.58 -9.54 4.72
CA ILE A 192 -4.85 -10.07 5.88
C ILE A 192 -4.79 -9.04 7.00
N MET A 193 -4.57 -7.77 6.67
CA MET A 193 -4.58 -6.70 7.68
C MET A 193 -5.94 -6.50 8.32
N ASP A 194 -7.02 -6.61 7.56
CA ASP A 194 -8.38 -6.54 8.09
C ASP A 194 -8.64 -7.66 9.10
N TRP A 195 -8.26 -8.92 8.75
CA TRP A 195 -8.30 -10.02 9.69
C TRP A 195 -7.40 -9.79 10.92
N MET A 196 -6.18 -9.30 10.74
CA MET A 196 -5.25 -9.01 11.84
C MET A 196 -5.80 -7.95 12.79
N GLU A 197 -6.46 -6.91 12.26
CA GLU A 197 -7.09 -5.87 13.08
C GLU A 197 -8.17 -6.44 13.99
N HIS A 198 -9.00 -7.35 13.48
CA HIS A 198 -10.13 -7.89 14.23
C HIS A 198 -9.75 -9.10 15.11
N CYS A 199 -8.84 -9.94 14.64
CA CYS A 199 -8.61 -11.26 15.22
C CYS A 199 -7.28 -11.42 15.93
N LEU A 200 -6.29 -10.52 15.74
CA LEU A 200 -4.96 -10.68 16.36
C LEU A 200 -4.64 -9.58 17.37
N VAL A 201 -3.87 -9.97 18.38
CA VAL A 201 -3.26 -9.07 19.35
C VAL A 201 -1.75 -9.20 19.34
N PHE A 202 -1.03 -8.11 19.62
CA PHE A 202 0.39 -8.15 19.89
C PHE A 202 0.59 -8.53 21.35
N ALA A 203 1.19 -9.69 21.59
CA ALA A 203 1.36 -10.27 22.91
C ALA A 203 2.83 -10.73 23.12
N PRO A 204 3.70 -9.87 23.67
CA PRO A 204 5.10 -10.19 23.88
C PRO A 204 5.31 -11.48 24.67
N GLY A 205 6.21 -12.35 24.20
CA GLY A 205 6.53 -13.64 24.82
C GLY A 205 5.50 -14.76 24.57
N VAL A 206 4.35 -14.43 23.99
CA VAL A 206 3.32 -15.41 23.63
C VAL A 206 3.56 -15.93 22.21
N SER A 207 3.13 -17.14 21.94
CA SER A 207 3.23 -17.73 20.61
C SER A 207 1.93 -18.37 20.15
N ALA A 208 1.57 -18.19 18.89
CA ALA A 208 0.44 -18.83 18.26
C ALA A 208 0.88 -19.82 17.18
N SER A 209 0.19 -20.96 17.08
CA SER A 209 0.43 -21.95 16.02
C SER A 209 -0.12 -21.42 14.69
N ILE A 210 0.63 -21.60 13.60
CA ILE A 210 0.06 -21.36 12.26
C ILE A 210 -1.08 -22.33 11.99
N GLY A 211 -0.92 -23.59 12.34
CA GLY A 211 -1.95 -24.61 12.28
C GLY A 211 -2.42 -24.97 10.87
N LEU A 212 -3.53 -25.71 10.80
CA LEU A 212 -4.22 -26.14 9.59
C LEU A 212 -5.70 -25.76 9.71
N ALA A 213 -6.34 -25.44 8.60
CA ALA A 213 -7.78 -25.23 8.56
C ALA A 213 -8.47 -26.56 8.25
N LYS A 214 -9.06 -27.19 9.27
CA LYS A 214 -9.92 -28.38 9.16
C LYS A 214 -11.26 -28.04 9.79
N TYR A 215 -12.34 -28.52 9.20
CA TYR A 215 -13.66 -28.38 9.81
C TYR A 215 -13.73 -29.12 11.14
N ALA A 216 -14.45 -28.58 12.09
CA ALA A 216 -14.74 -29.28 13.34
C ALA A 216 -15.55 -30.57 13.06
N ALA A 217 -15.39 -31.59 13.90
CA ALA A 217 -16.08 -32.86 13.74
C ALA A 217 -17.60 -32.67 13.71
N GLN A 218 -18.31 -33.59 12.99
CA GLN A 218 -19.75 -33.55 12.77
C GLN A 218 -20.53 -33.33 14.09
N GLY A 219 -21.37 -32.30 14.10
CA GLY A 219 -22.27 -31.95 15.22
C GLY A 219 -22.22 -30.52 15.72
N SER A 220 -21.17 -29.81 15.46
CA SER A 220 -21.07 -28.36 15.69
C SER A 220 -21.19 -27.62 14.37
N SER A 221 -21.71 -26.39 14.43
CA SER A 221 -21.79 -25.44 13.32
C SER A 221 -20.59 -25.57 12.40
N ASN A 222 -20.77 -25.39 11.11
CA ASN A 222 -19.80 -25.47 10.01
C ASN A 222 -18.57 -24.54 10.21
N THR A 223 -17.87 -24.65 11.35
CA THR A 223 -16.75 -23.81 11.79
C THR A 223 -15.44 -24.56 11.67
N TYR A 224 -14.33 -23.83 11.52
CA TYR A 224 -13.00 -24.44 11.53
C TYR A 224 -12.57 -24.82 12.95
N ALA A 225 -12.02 -26.02 13.12
CA ALA A 225 -11.42 -26.44 14.37
C ALA A 225 -10.24 -25.51 14.74
N HIS A 226 -10.13 -25.12 16.02
CA HIS A 226 -9.09 -24.23 16.54
C HIS A 226 -9.07 -22.83 15.90
N ALA A 227 -10.20 -22.34 15.36
CA ALA A 227 -10.31 -20.99 14.82
C ALA A 227 -10.09 -19.90 15.90
N ASP A 228 -10.24 -20.26 17.17
CA ASP A 228 -9.97 -19.42 18.33
C ASP A 228 -8.49 -19.23 18.66
N SER A 229 -7.61 -20.16 18.23
CA SER A 229 -6.23 -20.24 18.70
C SER A 229 -5.18 -20.47 17.61
N TRP A 230 -5.56 -21.00 16.46
CA TRP A 230 -4.65 -21.21 15.33
C TRP A 230 -4.81 -20.11 14.28
N LEU A 231 -3.70 -19.50 13.88
CA LEU A 231 -3.70 -18.33 13.00
C LEU A 231 -4.37 -18.60 11.64
N TYR A 232 -4.05 -19.73 10.99
CA TYR A 232 -4.61 -20.04 9.68
C TYR A 232 -6.08 -20.46 9.76
N ALA A 233 -6.49 -21.18 10.80
CA ALA A 233 -7.89 -21.52 11.01
C ALA A 233 -8.74 -20.28 11.32
N SER A 234 -8.24 -19.37 12.15
CA SER A 234 -8.86 -18.07 12.43
C SER A 234 -9.03 -17.23 11.16
N TYR A 235 -7.99 -17.15 10.32
CA TYR A 235 -8.05 -16.46 9.03
C TYR A 235 -9.11 -17.06 8.10
N CYS A 236 -9.17 -18.40 8.01
CA CYS A 236 -10.16 -19.08 7.17
C CYS A 236 -11.59 -18.81 7.65
N GLU A 237 -11.83 -18.80 8.96
CA GLU A 237 -13.14 -18.50 9.55
C GLU A 237 -13.56 -17.04 9.26
N PHE A 238 -12.65 -16.11 9.45
CA PHE A 238 -12.87 -14.70 9.13
C PHE A 238 -13.17 -14.47 7.64
N THR A 239 -12.36 -15.08 6.77
CA THR A 239 -12.53 -14.98 5.30
C THR A 239 -13.86 -15.55 4.84
N ARG A 240 -14.31 -16.65 5.44
CA ARG A 240 -15.62 -17.25 5.16
C ARG A 240 -16.76 -16.30 5.54
N SER A 241 -16.67 -15.67 6.71
CA SER A 241 -17.69 -14.71 7.18
C SER A 241 -17.73 -13.42 6.34
N SER A 242 -16.59 -13.01 5.78
CA SER A 242 -16.44 -11.81 4.94
C SER A 242 -16.70 -12.06 3.45
N ASN A 243 -16.99 -13.29 3.04
CA ASN A 243 -17.15 -13.70 1.63
C ASN A 243 -15.98 -13.28 0.72
N SER A 244 -14.77 -13.38 1.24
CA SER A 244 -13.53 -12.96 0.57
C SER A 244 -12.75 -14.14 0.01
N ASN A 245 -11.78 -13.91 -0.88
CA ASN A 245 -10.98 -14.97 -1.47
C ASN A 245 -10.00 -15.58 -0.47
N LEU A 246 -10.08 -16.89 -0.27
CA LEU A 246 -9.22 -17.62 0.64
C LEU A 246 -7.80 -17.79 0.07
N LEU A 247 -6.78 -17.39 0.84
CA LEU A 247 -5.38 -17.67 0.50
C LEU A 247 -4.97 -19.07 0.92
N GLY A 248 -4.18 -19.75 0.09
CA GLY A 248 -3.54 -21.00 0.50
C GLY A 248 -2.58 -20.78 1.67
N ARG A 249 -2.41 -21.78 2.53
CA ARG A 249 -1.65 -21.69 3.80
C ARG A 249 -0.23 -21.13 3.63
N SER A 250 0.53 -21.61 2.65
CA SER A 250 1.91 -21.14 2.43
C SER A 250 1.95 -19.64 2.08
N ARG A 251 1.02 -19.19 1.23
CA ARG A 251 0.91 -17.78 0.85
C ARG A 251 0.45 -16.92 2.03
N PHE A 252 -0.52 -17.40 2.81
CA PHE A 252 -0.97 -16.75 4.04
C PHE A 252 0.20 -16.53 5.00
N GLU A 253 1.01 -17.56 5.25
CA GLU A 253 2.17 -17.51 6.14
C GLU A 253 3.18 -16.45 5.67
N THR A 254 3.50 -16.43 4.38
CA THR A 254 4.43 -15.45 3.81
C THR A 254 3.92 -14.02 3.98
N LEU A 255 2.64 -13.80 3.70
CA LEU A 255 2.02 -12.48 3.79
C LEU A 255 1.84 -12.01 5.23
N LEU A 256 1.48 -12.89 6.15
CA LEU A 256 1.41 -12.57 7.57
C LEU A 256 2.75 -12.04 8.07
N MET A 257 3.84 -12.71 7.72
CA MET A 257 5.19 -12.28 8.12
C MET A 257 5.61 -10.99 7.43
N ASP A 258 5.32 -10.83 6.13
CA ASP A 258 5.60 -9.57 5.41
C ASP A 258 4.89 -8.38 6.06
N VAL A 259 3.63 -8.55 6.41
CA VAL A 259 2.85 -7.50 7.10
C VAL A 259 3.43 -7.19 8.47
N CYS A 260 3.66 -8.19 9.32
CA CYS A 260 4.16 -7.98 10.68
C CYS A 260 5.55 -7.32 10.69
N VAL A 261 6.47 -7.83 9.87
CA VAL A 261 7.89 -7.44 9.90
C VAL A 261 8.17 -6.21 9.06
N HIS A 262 7.64 -6.16 7.83
CA HIS A 262 8.00 -5.10 6.88
C HIS A 262 7.00 -3.94 6.81
N GLN A 263 5.72 -4.18 7.05
CA GLN A 263 4.72 -3.10 7.00
C GLN A 263 4.47 -2.49 8.37
N LEU A 264 4.31 -3.31 9.39
CA LEU A 264 4.11 -2.86 10.77
C LEU A 264 5.44 -2.70 11.54
N ASN A 265 6.54 -3.21 11.01
CA ASN A 265 7.88 -3.21 11.62
C ASN A 265 7.84 -3.68 13.08
N LEU A 266 7.10 -4.75 13.37
CA LEU A 266 6.98 -5.35 14.68
C LEU A 266 7.97 -6.49 14.85
N ASN A 267 8.44 -6.70 16.08
CA ASN A 267 9.28 -7.83 16.45
C ASN A 267 8.44 -9.11 16.51
N VAL A 268 8.06 -9.62 15.35
CA VAL A 268 7.30 -10.87 15.18
C VAL A 268 8.14 -11.80 14.33
N TYR A 269 8.37 -13.02 14.81
CA TYR A 269 9.23 -13.98 14.12
C TYR A 269 8.69 -15.41 14.24
N LYS A 270 9.16 -16.27 13.33
CA LYS A 270 8.80 -17.69 13.31
C LYS A 270 9.78 -18.50 14.14
N LYS A 271 9.26 -19.46 14.92
CA LYS A 271 10.05 -20.43 15.67
C LYS A 271 9.51 -21.84 15.41
N LYS A 272 10.40 -22.77 15.08
CA LYS A 272 10.04 -24.18 14.94
C LYS A 272 10.06 -24.82 16.33
N GLU A 273 8.97 -25.42 16.71
CA GLU A 273 8.83 -26.16 17.97
C GLU A 273 8.42 -27.60 17.65
N THR A 274 8.50 -28.50 18.66
CA THR A 274 8.16 -29.93 18.54
C THR A 274 6.75 -30.15 17.96
N ARG A 275 5.81 -29.25 18.25
CA ARG A 275 4.42 -29.31 17.79
C ARG A 275 4.14 -28.51 16.49
N GLY A 276 5.19 -28.06 15.80
CA GLY A 276 5.06 -27.35 14.53
C GLY A 276 5.58 -25.91 14.54
N LEU A 277 5.27 -25.17 13.50
CA LEU A 277 5.70 -23.80 13.31
C LEU A 277 4.81 -22.83 14.09
N ARG A 278 5.42 -21.99 14.91
CA ARG A 278 4.75 -20.96 15.70
C ARG A 278 5.21 -19.56 15.32
N VAL A 279 4.35 -18.60 15.54
CA VAL A 279 4.64 -17.18 15.40
C VAL A 279 4.71 -16.58 16.79
N ILE A 280 5.81 -15.92 17.09
CA ILE A 280 6.11 -15.36 18.42
C ILE A 280 5.65 -13.92 18.49
N ASN A 281 5.25 -13.46 19.67
CA ASN A 281 4.70 -12.14 20.00
C ASN A 281 3.33 -11.86 19.38
N VAL A 282 2.61 -12.90 19.02
CA VAL A 282 1.26 -12.83 18.44
C VAL A 282 0.35 -13.85 19.10
N SER A 283 -0.91 -13.46 19.29
CA SER A 283 -1.97 -14.39 19.69
C SER A 283 -3.29 -14.06 18.99
N CYS A 284 -4.17 -15.06 18.86
CA CYS A 284 -5.56 -14.81 18.47
C CYS A 284 -6.28 -14.13 19.63
N ARG A 285 -7.06 -13.10 19.35
CA ARG A 285 -7.85 -12.36 20.37
C ARG A 285 -8.79 -13.27 21.16
N THR A 286 -9.30 -14.31 20.52
CA THR A 286 -10.24 -15.29 21.11
C THR A 286 -9.57 -16.43 21.85
N SER A 287 -8.22 -16.51 21.83
CA SER A 287 -7.50 -17.62 22.48
C SER A 287 -7.52 -17.53 24.01
N ASP A 288 -7.66 -16.34 24.57
CA ASP A 288 -7.76 -16.10 26.00
C ASP A 288 -8.68 -14.90 26.28
N PRO A 289 -9.60 -14.98 27.27
CA PRO A 289 -10.47 -13.88 27.64
C PRO A 289 -9.74 -12.57 27.97
N MET A 290 -8.51 -12.64 28.49
CA MET A 290 -7.70 -11.46 28.81
C MET A 290 -7.35 -10.62 27.59
N TYR A 291 -7.35 -11.20 26.37
CA TYR A 291 -7.01 -10.48 25.14
C TYR A 291 -8.16 -9.68 24.56
N LYS A 292 -9.35 -9.75 25.13
CA LYS A 292 -10.54 -9.04 24.62
C LYS A 292 -10.29 -7.54 24.47
N ASP A 293 -9.67 -6.93 25.46
CA ASP A 293 -9.43 -5.49 25.53
C ASP A 293 -8.01 -5.08 25.08
N TYR A 294 -7.21 -6.04 24.61
CA TYR A 294 -5.87 -5.73 24.09
C TYR A 294 -5.98 -5.00 22.75
N PRO A 295 -5.03 -4.09 22.47
CA PRO A 295 -4.96 -3.47 21.15
C PRO A 295 -4.75 -4.53 20.07
N SER A 296 -5.26 -4.29 18.88
CA SER A 296 -4.93 -5.14 17.74
C SER A 296 -3.44 -5.03 17.40
N ILE A 297 -2.89 -6.08 16.79
CA ILE A 297 -1.51 -6.04 16.31
C ILE A 297 -1.28 -4.91 15.29
N VAL A 298 -2.30 -4.55 14.51
CA VAL A 298 -2.26 -3.45 13.55
C VAL A 298 -2.27 -2.10 14.26
N GLU A 299 -3.11 -1.93 15.29
CA GLU A 299 -3.11 -0.74 16.14
C GLU A 299 -1.73 -0.47 16.75
N VAL A 300 -1.12 -1.52 17.30
CA VAL A 300 0.22 -1.43 17.90
C VAL A 300 1.26 -1.04 16.86
N GLY A 301 1.25 -1.69 15.70
CA GLY A 301 2.24 -1.44 14.64
C GLY A 301 2.14 -0.05 14.01
N LEU A 302 0.92 0.48 13.86
CA LEU A 302 0.69 1.79 13.25
C LEU A 302 0.86 2.97 14.25
N ASN A 303 0.78 2.73 15.55
CA ASN A 303 0.85 3.75 16.59
C ASN A 303 1.91 3.42 17.66
N LYS A 304 3.11 3.04 17.25
CA LYS A 304 4.17 2.55 18.15
C LYS A 304 4.48 3.50 19.29
N GLU A 305 4.54 4.80 19.04
CA GLU A 305 4.84 5.79 20.09
C GLU A 305 3.84 5.73 21.25
N LYS A 306 2.57 5.47 20.95
CA LYS A 306 1.53 5.27 21.97
C LYS A 306 1.79 4.04 22.86
N TRP A 307 2.41 3.00 22.28
CA TRP A 307 2.59 1.70 22.93
C TRP A 307 4.00 1.44 23.42
N LYS A 308 4.93 2.38 23.18
CA LYS A 308 6.34 2.27 23.54
C LYS A 308 6.56 2.13 25.05
N GLU A 309 5.77 2.85 25.83
CA GLU A 309 5.82 2.76 27.29
C GLU A 309 5.38 1.38 27.81
N GLN A 310 4.36 0.78 27.18
CA GLN A 310 3.83 -0.52 27.59
C GLN A 310 4.66 -1.71 27.12
N TYR A 311 5.20 -1.67 25.90
CA TYR A 311 5.87 -2.81 25.26
C TYR A 311 7.40 -2.64 25.13
N GLY A 312 7.93 -1.44 25.32
CA GLY A 312 9.37 -1.14 25.31
C GLY A 312 10.09 -1.64 24.07
N ASP A 313 11.29 -2.15 24.27
CA ASP A 313 12.18 -2.65 23.20
C ASP A 313 11.65 -3.89 22.44
N VAL A 314 10.59 -4.53 22.96
CA VAL A 314 9.99 -5.71 22.29
C VAL A 314 9.17 -5.32 21.07
N LEU A 315 8.79 -4.04 20.95
CA LEU A 315 7.99 -3.55 19.82
C LEU A 315 8.71 -3.64 18.48
N GLU A 316 9.99 -3.28 18.44
CA GLU A 316 10.70 -3.10 17.19
C GLU A 316 11.48 -4.35 16.81
N ASN A 317 11.41 -4.68 15.52
CA ASN A 317 12.30 -5.67 14.96
C ASN A 317 13.72 -5.08 14.97
N LYS A 318 14.57 -5.52 15.90
CA LYS A 318 15.99 -5.17 15.88
C LYS A 318 16.57 -5.74 14.61
N LYS A 319 16.74 -4.89 13.58
CA LYS A 319 17.58 -5.20 12.44
C LYS A 319 19.00 -5.32 12.98
N ASP A 320 19.62 -6.46 12.66
CA ASP A 320 21.03 -6.80 12.92
C ASP A 320 21.37 -7.29 14.35
N GLU A 321 20.99 -8.52 14.61
CA GLU A 321 21.97 -9.48 15.09
C GLU A 321 21.98 -10.62 14.08
N THR A 322 23.04 -10.68 13.29
CA THR A 322 23.42 -11.74 12.39
C THR A 322 23.20 -13.08 13.09
N ILE A 323 22.17 -13.80 12.69
CA ILE A 323 22.11 -15.22 13.00
C ILE A 323 23.10 -15.85 12.07
N ASP A 324 24.33 -16.07 12.56
CA ASP A 324 25.27 -17.05 12.02
C ASP A 324 24.52 -18.39 11.96
N ILE A 325 24.02 -18.70 10.79
CA ILE A 325 23.64 -20.08 10.47
C ILE A 325 24.97 -20.81 10.32
N GLN A 326 25.44 -21.39 11.41
CA GLN A 326 26.42 -22.46 11.32
C GLN A 326 25.74 -23.57 10.50
N GLU A 327 26.18 -23.69 9.25
CA GLU A 327 26.00 -24.88 8.44
C GLU A 327 26.73 -26.02 9.16
N GLU A 328 26.03 -26.76 9.98
CA GLU A 328 26.46 -28.10 10.34
C GLU A 328 26.24 -28.99 9.13
N HIS A 329 27.31 -29.26 8.44
CA HIS A 329 27.44 -30.39 7.51
C HIS A 329 27.07 -31.70 8.20
N PHE A 330 26.03 -32.35 7.72
CA PHE A 330 25.92 -33.81 7.62
C PHE A 330 25.08 -34.17 6.41
#